data_52d0210fa9252a79dbd5c4fbdb5193f9
#
_entry.id   52d0210fa9252a79dbd5c4fbdb5193f9
#
_cell.length_a   1.000
_cell.length_b   1.000
_cell.length_c   1.000
_cell.angle_alpha   90.00
_cell.angle_beta   90.00
_cell.angle_gamma   90.00
#
_symmetry.space_group_name_H-M   'P 1'
#
loop_
_entity.id
_entity.type
_entity.pdbx_description
1 polymer ?
#
loop_
_entity_poly.entity_id
_entity_poly.type
_entity_poly.pdbx_seq_one_letter_code
_entity_poly.pdbx_strand_id
1 'polypeptide(L)'
;MRFLQFLIINLLIGCSFNNERSVKDHSMYWHKNSAEYKALCLQAYNIAKKKLELELSKEYEKPLAIIADLDETIFDNTPYNEMLINENKSYNQENWSDWVNKEIATAVPGSLDFFNYAKSLGVEIIYLSNRRVENYEATKSNLIKLGFPFDESTVMLLRDETRDKLKRRSSIKDYEVIMLIGDNLADFDSAFFGKTNKERWEVSVSLKDNFGEKFILLPNLIYGDWEIGFE
;
A
#
# COMPACT_ATOMS: atom_id res chain seq x y z
N MET A 1 70.63 -21.05 -21.79
CA MET A 1 69.61 -21.07 -20.73
C MET A 1 68.67 -19.87 -20.97
N ARG A 2 67.50 -20.17 -21.50
CA ARG A 2 66.44 -19.12 -21.70
C ARG A 2 65.37 -19.31 -20.64
N PHE A 3 65.23 -18.33 -19.78
CA PHE A 3 64.17 -18.28 -18.78
C PHE A 3 62.87 -17.82 -19.45
N LEU A 4 61.89 -18.69 -19.45
CA LEU A 4 60.54 -18.41 -19.91
C LEU A 4 59.75 -17.84 -18.74
N GLN A 5 59.50 -16.51 -18.75
CA GLN A 5 58.62 -15.86 -17.77
C GLN A 5 57.15 -16.15 -18.17
N PHE A 6 56.46 -16.95 -17.35
CA PHE A 6 55.01 -17.08 -17.42
C PHE A 6 54.35 -15.86 -16.83
N LEU A 7 53.70 -15.05 -17.65
CA LEU A 7 52.85 -13.97 -17.25
C LEU A 7 51.48 -14.54 -16.86
N ILE A 8 51.20 -14.62 -15.55
CA ILE A 8 49.86 -15.00 -15.05
C ILE A 8 49.00 -13.75 -15.14
N ILE A 9 48.12 -13.70 -16.16
CA ILE A 9 47.06 -12.69 -16.23
C ILE A 9 45.95 -13.15 -15.34
N ASN A 10 45.86 -12.57 -14.13
CA ASN A 10 44.67 -12.69 -13.29
C ASN A 10 43.52 -11.91 -13.93
N LEU A 11 42.62 -12.62 -14.62
CA LEU A 11 41.34 -12.08 -15.02
C LEU A 11 40.49 -11.90 -13.75
N LEU A 12 40.50 -10.71 -13.20
CA LEU A 12 39.50 -10.29 -12.24
C LEU A 12 38.16 -10.14 -12.98
N ILE A 13 37.41 -11.23 -13.06
CA ILE A 13 35.99 -11.18 -13.42
C ILE A 13 35.32 -10.50 -12.24
N GLY A 14 35.22 -9.19 -12.30
CA GLY A 14 34.36 -8.45 -11.41
C GLY A 14 32.93 -8.86 -11.65
N CYS A 15 32.38 -9.74 -10.79
CA CYS A 15 30.94 -9.89 -10.64
C CYS A 15 30.40 -8.54 -10.18
N SER A 16 30.05 -7.67 -11.11
CA SER A 16 29.12 -6.60 -10.80
C SER A 16 27.76 -7.27 -10.58
N PHE A 17 27.50 -7.70 -9.34
CA PHE A 17 26.14 -7.98 -8.91
C PHE A 17 25.34 -6.72 -9.14
N ASN A 18 24.29 -6.80 -9.96
CA ASN A 18 23.36 -5.72 -10.15
C ASN A 18 22.78 -5.38 -8.78
N ASN A 19 23.25 -4.30 -8.19
CA ASN A 19 22.91 -3.86 -6.83
C ASN A 19 21.39 -3.62 -6.69
N GLU A 20 20.74 -3.16 -7.76
CA GLU A 20 19.29 -2.96 -7.82
C GLU A 20 18.48 -4.25 -7.65
N ARG A 21 18.93 -5.35 -8.29
CA ARG A 21 18.24 -6.63 -8.19
C ARG A 21 18.31 -7.17 -6.76
N SER A 22 19.45 -7.03 -6.08
CA SER A 22 19.62 -7.50 -4.71
C SER A 22 18.76 -6.70 -3.71
N VAL A 23 18.56 -5.38 -3.91
CA VAL A 23 17.72 -4.56 -3.04
C VAL A 23 16.25 -4.94 -3.19
N LYS A 24 15.74 -5.07 -4.43
CA LYS A 24 14.38 -5.53 -4.70
C LYS A 24 14.12 -6.93 -4.18
N ASP A 25 15.09 -7.84 -4.32
CA ASP A 25 15.00 -9.20 -3.79
C ASP A 25 14.89 -9.21 -2.26
N HIS A 26 15.63 -8.35 -1.55
CA HIS A 26 15.55 -8.24 -0.09
C HIS A 26 14.21 -7.66 0.37
N SER A 27 13.74 -6.58 -0.27
CA SER A 27 12.45 -5.97 0.04
C SER A 27 11.30 -6.96 -0.19
N MET A 28 11.34 -7.69 -1.31
CA MET A 28 10.36 -8.72 -1.62
C MET A 28 10.42 -9.88 -0.63
N TYR A 29 11.63 -10.36 -0.30
CA TYR A 29 11.79 -11.45 0.68
C TYR A 29 11.21 -11.05 2.05
N TRP A 30 11.50 -9.82 2.50
CA TRP A 30 10.99 -9.30 3.77
C TRP A 30 9.46 -9.24 3.76
N HIS A 31 8.86 -8.68 2.73
CA HIS A 31 7.42 -8.52 2.62
C HIS A 31 6.70 -9.88 2.57
N LYS A 32 7.24 -10.83 1.78
CA LYS A 32 6.65 -12.16 1.59
C LYS A 32 6.81 -13.08 2.81
N ASN A 33 8.00 -13.06 3.45
CA ASN A 33 8.41 -14.13 4.36
C ASN A 33 8.59 -13.69 5.81
N SER A 34 8.82 -12.38 6.09
CA SER A 34 9.13 -11.98 7.46
C SER A 34 7.90 -12.03 8.36
N ALA A 35 8.10 -12.51 9.58
CA ALA A 35 7.11 -12.43 10.64
C ALA A 35 6.89 -10.97 11.08
N GLU A 36 7.93 -10.14 10.99
CA GLU A 36 7.92 -8.72 11.33
C GLU A 36 6.96 -7.93 10.46
N TYR A 37 6.93 -8.16 9.14
CA TYR A 37 5.95 -7.53 8.24
C TYR A 37 4.52 -7.84 8.70
N LYS A 38 4.23 -9.12 8.91
CA LYS A 38 2.90 -9.57 9.35
C LYS A 38 2.53 -8.99 10.72
N ALA A 39 3.50 -8.94 11.64
CA ALA A 39 3.31 -8.38 12.97
C ALA A 39 3.05 -6.86 12.92
N LEU A 40 3.73 -6.12 12.04
CA LEU A 40 3.49 -4.70 11.83
C LEU A 40 2.10 -4.44 11.23
N CYS A 41 1.64 -5.24 10.27
CA CYS A 41 0.28 -5.15 9.75
C CYS A 41 -0.76 -5.40 10.86
N LEU A 42 -0.59 -6.46 11.64
CA LEU A 42 -1.46 -6.75 12.79
C LEU A 42 -1.44 -5.62 13.83
N GLN A 43 -0.27 -5.03 14.10
CA GLN A 43 -0.14 -3.88 15.01
C GLN A 43 -0.91 -2.67 14.49
N ALA A 44 -0.80 -2.35 13.19
CA ALA A 44 -1.53 -1.25 12.57
C ALA A 44 -3.05 -1.44 12.70
N TYR A 45 -3.58 -2.61 12.39
CA TYR A 45 -5.01 -2.90 12.51
C TYR A 45 -5.48 -3.00 13.97
N ASN A 46 -4.65 -3.43 14.91
CA ASN A 46 -4.96 -3.40 16.34
C ASN A 46 -5.04 -1.96 16.87
N ILE A 47 -4.19 -1.06 16.39
CA ILE A 47 -4.25 0.38 16.69
C ILE A 47 -5.55 0.96 16.10
N ALA A 48 -5.84 0.67 14.82
CA ALA A 48 -7.06 1.08 14.16
C ALA A 48 -8.31 0.64 14.92
N LYS A 49 -8.36 -0.61 15.41
CA LYS A 49 -9.47 -1.14 16.19
C LYS A 49 -9.68 -0.38 17.49
N LYS A 50 -8.61 -0.16 18.27
CA LYS A 50 -8.68 0.61 19.52
C LYS A 50 -9.16 2.04 19.28
N LYS A 51 -8.67 2.66 18.19
CA LYS A 51 -9.09 4.00 17.82
C LYS A 51 -10.55 4.04 17.40
N LEU A 52 -11.01 3.09 16.62
CA LEU A 52 -12.42 2.94 16.23
C LEU A 52 -13.34 2.86 17.46
N GLU A 53 -13.00 2.03 18.46
CA GLU A 53 -13.76 1.88 19.69
C GLU A 53 -13.85 3.21 20.48
N LEU A 54 -12.78 4.02 20.48
CA LEU A 54 -12.78 5.35 21.08
C LEU A 54 -13.66 6.34 20.29
N GLU A 55 -13.62 6.32 18.96
CA GLU A 55 -14.47 7.21 18.15
C GLU A 55 -15.95 6.87 18.29
N LEU A 56 -16.30 5.59 18.38
CA LEU A 56 -17.69 5.15 18.60
C LEU A 56 -18.27 5.57 19.96
N SER A 57 -17.45 5.95 20.92
CA SER A 57 -17.92 6.50 22.21
C SER A 57 -18.29 7.97 22.16
N LYS A 58 -18.06 8.66 21.04
CA LYS A 58 -18.37 10.07 20.83
C LYS A 58 -19.67 10.23 20.04
N GLU A 59 -20.26 11.41 20.13
CA GLU A 59 -21.44 11.77 19.33
C GLU A 59 -21.01 12.51 18.05
N TYR A 60 -21.62 12.15 16.92
CA TYR A 60 -21.38 12.75 15.62
C TYR A 60 -22.71 13.04 14.91
N GLU A 61 -22.72 14.11 14.13
CA GLU A 61 -23.91 14.50 13.36
C GLU A 61 -24.09 13.66 12.09
N LYS A 62 -22.98 13.11 11.57
CA LYS A 62 -22.93 12.31 10.33
C LYS A 62 -22.58 10.87 10.61
N PRO A 63 -23.00 9.95 9.73
CA PRO A 63 -22.52 8.58 9.78
C PRO A 63 -20.98 8.53 9.75
N LEU A 64 -20.40 7.63 10.52
CA LEU A 64 -18.96 7.46 10.57
C LEU A 64 -18.45 6.68 9.36
N ALA A 65 -17.28 7.08 8.86
CA ALA A 65 -16.60 6.36 7.80
C ALA A 65 -15.09 6.22 8.03
N ILE A 66 -14.55 5.13 7.50
CA ILE A 66 -13.12 4.89 7.35
C ILE A 66 -12.80 4.94 5.86
N ILE A 67 -11.80 5.73 5.47
CA ILE A 67 -11.26 5.70 4.12
C ILE A 67 -10.04 4.77 4.12
N ALA A 68 -10.04 3.79 3.23
CA ALA A 68 -8.94 2.85 3.06
C ALA A 68 -8.41 2.87 1.63
N ASP A 69 -7.07 2.86 1.49
CA ASP A 69 -6.44 2.47 0.24
C ASP A 69 -6.64 0.96 -0.01
N LEU A 70 -6.32 0.49 -1.20
CA LEU A 70 -6.49 -0.91 -1.58
C LEU A 70 -5.17 -1.69 -1.61
N ASP A 71 -4.21 -1.24 -2.43
CA ASP A 71 -2.98 -1.99 -2.72
C ASP A 71 -1.99 -1.88 -1.55
N GLU A 72 -1.47 -2.99 -1.06
CA GLU A 72 -0.62 -3.13 0.13
C GLU A 72 -1.25 -2.59 1.44
N THR A 73 -2.54 -2.32 1.36
CA THR A 73 -3.38 -1.93 2.51
C THR A 73 -4.43 -3.01 2.77
N ILE A 74 -5.32 -3.25 1.84
CA ILE A 74 -6.35 -4.31 1.87
C ILE A 74 -5.87 -5.54 1.11
N PHE A 75 -5.37 -5.32 -0.12
CA PHE A 75 -4.84 -6.35 -1.00
C PHE A 75 -3.33 -6.49 -0.86
N ASP A 76 -2.87 -7.71 -0.73
CA ASP A 76 -1.46 -8.10 -0.86
C ASP A 76 -1.19 -8.46 -2.33
N ASN A 77 -0.43 -7.61 -3.01
CA ASN A 77 0.00 -7.82 -4.39
C ASN A 77 1.44 -8.36 -4.48
N THR A 78 1.96 -8.94 -3.41
CA THR A 78 3.28 -9.60 -3.40
C THR A 78 3.47 -10.55 -4.58
N PRO A 79 2.48 -11.40 -4.99
CA PRO A 79 2.66 -12.30 -6.13
C PRO A 79 2.86 -11.57 -7.47
N TYR A 80 2.25 -10.39 -7.66
CA TYR A 80 2.49 -9.57 -8.85
C TYR A 80 3.93 -9.04 -8.89
N ASN A 81 4.40 -8.49 -7.77
CA ASN A 81 5.75 -7.95 -7.69
C ASN A 81 6.81 -9.07 -7.83
N GLU A 82 6.55 -10.25 -7.27
CA GLU A 82 7.39 -11.44 -7.46
C GLU A 82 7.45 -11.86 -8.94
N MET A 83 6.33 -11.83 -9.65
CA MET A 83 6.28 -12.09 -11.08
C MET A 83 7.15 -11.09 -11.86
N LEU A 84 7.07 -9.79 -11.56
CA LEU A 84 7.89 -8.77 -12.22
C LEU A 84 9.39 -9.05 -12.04
N ILE A 85 9.82 -9.40 -10.82
CA ILE A 85 11.21 -9.73 -10.51
C ILE A 85 11.65 -10.97 -11.30
N ASN A 86 10.88 -12.05 -11.22
CA ASN A 86 11.21 -13.33 -11.86
C ASN A 86 11.28 -13.23 -13.39
N GLU A 87 10.42 -12.42 -13.99
CA GLU A 87 10.37 -12.20 -15.42
C GLU A 87 11.26 -11.05 -15.90
N ASN A 88 12.00 -10.40 -14.97
CA ASN A 88 12.81 -9.21 -15.23
C ASN A 88 12.02 -8.10 -15.96
N LYS A 89 10.78 -7.91 -15.52
CA LYS A 89 9.86 -6.89 -16.03
C LYS A 89 9.76 -5.71 -15.06
N SER A 90 9.42 -4.56 -15.61
CA SER A 90 9.03 -3.37 -14.83
C SER A 90 7.52 -3.22 -14.82
N TYR A 91 7.02 -2.51 -13.81
CA TYR A 91 5.63 -2.10 -13.77
C TYR A 91 5.24 -1.31 -15.04
N ASN A 92 4.10 -1.64 -15.61
CA ASN A 92 3.37 -0.79 -16.54
C ASN A 92 1.87 -1.00 -16.36
N GLN A 93 1.06 -0.08 -16.90
CA GLN A 93 -0.39 -0.09 -16.68
C GLN A 93 -1.07 -1.36 -17.24
N GLU A 94 -0.56 -1.92 -18.32
CA GLU A 94 -1.13 -3.11 -18.98
C GLU A 94 -0.96 -4.34 -18.09
N ASN A 95 0.30 -4.67 -17.71
CA ASN A 95 0.57 -5.84 -16.88
C ASN A 95 -0.06 -5.72 -15.48
N TRP A 96 -0.23 -4.49 -14.97
CA TRP A 96 -0.96 -4.24 -13.74
C TRP A 96 -2.46 -4.54 -13.90
N SER A 97 -3.10 -4.05 -14.97
CA SER A 97 -4.51 -4.37 -15.25
C SER A 97 -4.73 -5.86 -15.46
N ASP A 98 -3.80 -6.54 -16.13
CA ASP A 98 -3.84 -8.01 -16.29
C ASP A 98 -3.78 -8.72 -14.93
N TRP A 99 -2.97 -8.23 -14.00
CA TRP A 99 -2.93 -8.77 -12.64
C TRP A 99 -4.25 -8.54 -11.91
N VAL A 100 -4.75 -7.31 -11.89
CA VAL A 100 -6.01 -6.97 -11.22
C VAL A 100 -7.18 -7.80 -11.77
N ASN A 101 -7.23 -8.00 -13.08
CA ASN A 101 -8.28 -8.78 -13.74
C ASN A 101 -8.22 -10.28 -13.44
N LYS A 102 -7.15 -10.80 -12.87
CA LYS A 102 -7.11 -12.18 -12.34
C LYS A 102 -7.92 -12.34 -11.05
N GLU A 103 -8.14 -11.24 -10.31
CA GLU A 103 -8.93 -11.23 -9.06
C GLU A 103 -8.42 -12.23 -8.01
N ILE A 104 -7.10 -12.36 -7.88
CA ILE A 104 -6.41 -13.34 -7.03
C ILE A 104 -5.51 -12.71 -5.98
N ALA A 105 -5.52 -11.40 -5.83
CA ALA A 105 -4.84 -10.75 -4.72
C ALA A 105 -5.41 -11.28 -3.41
N THR A 106 -4.54 -11.50 -2.41
CA THR A 106 -4.93 -11.97 -1.08
C THR A 106 -5.11 -10.79 -0.13
N ALA A 107 -5.56 -11.05 1.10
CA ALA A 107 -5.74 -10.00 2.09
C ALA A 107 -4.42 -9.71 2.84
N VAL A 108 -4.11 -8.43 3.07
CA VAL A 108 -3.05 -8.02 4.00
C VAL A 108 -3.40 -8.52 5.42
N PRO A 109 -2.43 -9.03 6.20
CA PRO A 109 -2.70 -9.58 7.52
C PRO A 109 -3.46 -8.62 8.45
N GLY A 110 -4.58 -9.06 8.99
CA GLY A 110 -5.43 -8.29 9.90
C GLY A 110 -6.47 -7.39 9.23
N SER A 111 -6.35 -7.13 7.92
CA SER A 111 -7.27 -6.25 7.20
C SER A 111 -8.71 -6.77 7.20
N LEU A 112 -8.91 -8.02 6.81
CA LEU A 112 -10.24 -8.61 6.66
C LEU A 112 -11.03 -8.57 7.99
N ASP A 113 -10.39 -8.98 9.08
CA ASP A 113 -11.02 -8.97 10.41
C ASP A 113 -11.38 -7.55 10.85
N PHE A 114 -10.48 -6.59 10.63
CA PHE A 114 -10.71 -5.21 11.01
C PHE A 114 -11.87 -4.56 10.24
N PHE A 115 -11.90 -4.67 8.90
CA PHE A 115 -12.94 -4.03 8.09
C PHE A 115 -14.32 -4.66 8.30
N ASN A 116 -14.39 -5.98 8.47
CA ASN A 116 -15.64 -6.65 8.84
C ASN A 116 -16.11 -6.24 10.24
N TYR A 117 -15.19 -6.11 11.19
CA TYR A 117 -15.52 -5.61 12.53
C TYR A 117 -16.06 -4.16 12.47
N ALA A 118 -15.39 -3.26 11.76
CA ALA A 118 -15.84 -1.88 11.60
C ALA A 118 -17.25 -1.79 10.97
N LYS A 119 -17.48 -2.54 9.88
CA LYS A 119 -18.80 -2.60 9.21
C LYS A 119 -19.88 -3.16 10.14
N SER A 120 -19.57 -4.17 10.95
CA SER A 120 -20.53 -4.74 11.92
C SER A 120 -20.98 -3.75 13.01
N LEU A 121 -20.19 -2.70 13.24
CA LEU A 121 -20.48 -1.60 14.17
C LEU A 121 -21.16 -0.40 13.49
N GLY A 122 -21.57 -0.56 12.20
CA GLY A 122 -22.27 0.51 11.45
C GLY A 122 -21.37 1.59 10.88
N VAL A 123 -20.04 1.35 10.82
CA VAL A 123 -19.10 2.29 10.20
C VAL A 123 -18.94 1.98 8.72
N GLU A 124 -19.08 3.00 7.87
CA GLU A 124 -18.95 2.82 6.43
C GLU A 124 -17.48 2.70 6.02
N ILE A 125 -17.23 1.78 5.07
CA ILE A 125 -15.90 1.59 4.49
C ILE A 125 -15.89 2.20 3.10
N ILE A 126 -15.03 3.21 2.91
CA ILE A 126 -14.86 3.91 1.65
C ILE A 126 -13.50 3.52 1.08
N TYR A 127 -13.51 2.88 -0.08
CA TYR A 127 -12.30 2.49 -0.78
C TYR A 127 -11.81 3.62 -1.69
N LEU A 128 -10.59 4.11 -1.47
CA LEU A 128 -10.01 5.23 -2.22
C LEU A 128 -8.63 4.85 -2.76
N SER A 129 -8.56 4.39 -4.01
CA SER A 129 -7.34 3.82 -4.58
C SER A 129 -6.87 4.49 -5.86
N ASN A 130 -5.59 4.32 -6.17
CA ASN A 130 -4.98 4.69 -7.44
C ASN A 130 -5.07 3.59 -8.53
N ARG A 131 -5.81 2.50 -8.28
CA ARG A 131 -6.29 1.62 -9.35
C ARG A 131 -7.10 2.43 -10.35
N ARG A 132 -7.01 2.09 -11.62
CA ARG A 132 -7.76 2.76 -12.68
C ARG A 132 -9.25 2.41 -12.64
N VAL A 133 -10.09 3.33 -13.11
CA VAL A 133 -11.56 3.13 -13.17
C VAL A 133 -11.96 1.93 -14.03
N GLU A 134 -11.19 1.60 -15.07
CA GLU A 134 -11.41 0.40 -15.90
C GLU A 134 -11.23 -0.91 -15.14
N ASN A 135 -10.55 -0.90 -13.99
CA ASN A 135 -10.40 -2.07 -13.13
C ASN A 135 -11.48 -2.17 -12.03
N TYR A 136 -12.55 -1.37 -12.11
CA TYR A 136 -13.58 -1.30 -11.06
C TYR A 136 -14.21 -2.66 -10.77
N GLU A 137 -14.73 -3.35 -11.79
CA GLU A 137 -15.45 -4.61 -11.59
C GLU A 137 -14.54 -5.74 -11.07
N ALA A 138 -13.32 -5.84 -11.58
CA ALA A 138 -12.35 -6.82 -11.07
C ALA A 138 -11.93 -6.54 -9.62
N THR A 139 -11.77 -5.27 -9.26
CA THR A 139 -11.46 -4.85 -7.89
C THR A 139 -12.60 -5.18 -6.94
N LYS A 140 -13.84 -4.84 -7.31
CA LYS A 140 -15.07 -5.19 -6.58
C LYS A 140 -15.19 -6.70 -6.40
N SER A 141 -15.03 -7.45 -7.48
CA SER A 141 -15.12 -8.91 -7.46
C SER A 141 -14.09 -9.52 -6.49
N ASN A 142 -12.83 -9.04 -6.51
CA ASN A 142 -11.79 -9.55 -5.60
C ASN A 142 -12.11 -9.20 -4.12
N LEU A 143 -12.62 -7.99 -3.82
CA LEU A 143 -13.08 -7.62 -2.47
C LEU A 143 -14.17 -8.60 -1.97
N ILE A 144 -15.18 -8.82 -2.79
CA ILE A 144 -16.30 -9.73 -2.46
C ILE A 144 -15.81 -11.17 -2.26
N LYS A 145 -14.94 -11.67 -3.16
CA LYS A 145 -14.37 -13.03 -3.06
C LYS A 145 -13.59 -13.25 -1.76
N LEU A 146 -12.90 -12.21 -1.27
CA LEU A 146 -12.17 -12.27 -0.01
C LEU A 146 -13.08 -12.08 1.22
N GLY A 147 -14.32 -11.64 1.02
CA GLY A 147 -15.28 -11.39 2.10
C GLY A 147 -15.16 -10.01 2.74
N PHE A 148 -14.54 -9.03 2.06
CA PHE A 148 -14.57 -7.63 2.51
C PHE A 148 -15.96 -7.02 2.37
N PRO A 149 -16.31 -6.03 3.22
CA PRO A 149 -17.58 -5.34 3.12
C PRO A 149 -17.73 -4.66 1.75
N PHE A 150 -18.74 -5.09 1.00
CA PHE A 150 -19.09 -4.48 -0.28
C PHE A 150 -20.58 -4.73 -0.57
N ASP A 151 -21.38 -3.67 -0.57
CA ASP A 151 -22.80 -3.68 -0.88
C ASP A 151 -23.15 -2.57 -1.89
N GLU A 152 -24.43 -2.38 -2.20
CA GLU A 152 -24.90 -1.38 -3.15
C GLU A 152 -24.62 0.07 -2.72
N SER A 153 -24.44 0.32 -1.43
CA SER A 153 -24.13 1.64 -0.86
C SER A 153 -22.61 1.91 -0.78
N THR A 154 -21.78 0.90 -1.02
CA THR A 154 -20.33 1.01 -0.86
C THR A 154 -19.72 2.02 -1.84
N VAL A 155 -19.01 3.00 -1.31
CA VAL A 155 -18.29 4.00 -2.10
C VAL A 155 -16.90 3.48 -2.43
N MET A 156 -16.60 3.30 -3.72
CA MET A 156 -15.27 2.99 -4.21
C MET A 156 -14.84 4.02 -5.25
N LEU A 157 -13.81 4.82 -4.90
CA LEU A 157 -13.29 5.92 -5.71
C LEU A 157 -11.94 5.53 -6.31
N LEU A 158 -11.95 5.14 -7.56
CA LEU A 158 -10.74 4.79 -8.32
C LEU A 158 -10.19 6.00 -9.08
N ARG A 159 -8.96 5.88 -9.59
CA ARG A 159 -8.28 6.94 -10.32
C ARG A 159 -8.75 7.02 -11.77
N ASP A 160 -9.15 8.20 -12.18
CA ASP A 160 -9.34 8.58 -13.59
C ASP A 160 -8.15 9.36 -14.15
N GLU A 161 -7.85 10.52 -13.57
CA GLU A 161 -6.84 11.46 -14.09
C GLU A 161 -5.54 11.45 -13.23
N THR A 162 -5.62 11.92 -12.01
CA THR A 162 -4.45 12.16 -11.15
C THR A 162 -4.29 11.10 -10.06
N ARG A 163 -3.01 10.83 -9.69
CA ARG A 163 -2.67 10.00 -8.52
C ARG A 163 -2.95 10.71 -7.20
N ASP A 164 -3.01 12.06 -7.18
CA ASP A 164 -3.41 12.81 -5.98
C ASP A 164 -4.86 12.44 -5.60
N LYS A 165 -5.02 11.99 -4.36
CA LYS A 165 -6.32 11.57 -3.82
C LYS A 165 -7.16 12.74 -3.29
N LEU A 166 -6.65 13.98 -3.26
CA LEU A 166 -7.30 15.14 -2.63
C LEU A 166 -8.71 15.37 -3.14
N LYS A 167 -8.88 15.49 -4.47
CA LYS A 167 -10.19 15.78 -5.10
C LYS A 167 -11.22 14.68 -4.78
N ARG A 168 -10.81 13.41 -4.89
CA ARG A 168 -11.66 12.25 -4.59
C ARG A 168 -12.02 12.20 -3.11
N ARG A 169 -11.05 12.40 -2.20
CA ARG A 169 -11.30 12.45 -0.75
C ARG A 169 -12.22 13.62 -0.37
N SER A 170 -12.03 14.80 -0.97
CA SER A 170 -12.85 15.99 -0.71
C SER A 170 -14.29 15.87 -1.24
N SER A 171 -14.61 14.91 -2.11
CA SER A 171 -15.98 14.64 -2.54
C SER A 171 -16.80 13.87 -1.49
N ILE A 172 -16.14 13.26 -0.49
CA ILE A 172 -16.78 12.51 0.60
C ILE A 172 -17.28 13.51 1.65
N LYS A 173 -18.52 13.97 1.51
CA LYS A 173 -19.10 15.02 2.37
C LYS A 173 -20.22 14.52 3.29
N ASP A 174 -20.76 13.36 2.99
CA ASP A 174 -21.93 12.83 3.70
C ASP A 174 -21.57 12.04 4.95
N TYR A 175 -20.27 11.88 5.20
CA TYR A 175 -19.73 11.10 6.32
C TYR A 175 -18.80 11.93 7.19
N GLU A 176 -18.69 11.55 8.47
CA GLU A 176 -17.58 11.93 9.34
C GLU A 176 -16.44 10.91 9.17
N VAL A 177 -15.35 11.36 8.54
CA VAL A 177 -14.18 10.50 8.29
C VAL A 177 -13.31 10.46 9.52
N ILE A 178 -13.41 9.39 10.28
CA ILE A 178 -12.69 9.21 11.54
C ILE A 178 -11.28 8.63 11.38
N MET A 179 -11.00 7.97 10.25
CA MET A 179 -9.72 7.29 10.04
C MET A 179 -9.37 7.19 8.55
N LEU A 180 -8.07 7.30 8.26
CA LEU A 180 -7.47 7.05 6.95
C LEU A 180 -6.46 5.91 7.11
N ILE A 181 -6.56 4.88 6.28
CA ILE A 181 -5.69 3.69 6.32
C ILE A 181 -5.01 3.55 4.97
N GLY A 182 -3.68 3.42 4.95
CA GLY A 182 -2.89 3.31 3.72
C GLY A 182 -1.45 2.90 4.00
N ASP A 183 -0.73 2.53 2.95
CA ASP A 183 0.69 2.19 2.98
C ASP A 183 1.58 3.35 2.52
N ASN A 184 0.98 4.38 1.93
CA ASN A 184 1.68 5.56 1.41
C ASN A 184 1.22 6.84 2.12
N LEU A 185 2.16 7.71 2.48
CA LEU A 185 1.82 8.98 3.16
C LEU A 185 0.85 9.86 2.35
N ALA A 186 0.88 9.79 1.02
CA ALA A 186 -0.07 10.51 0.16
C ALA A 186 -1.52 10.01 0.28
N ASP A 187 -1.75 8.86 0.90
CA ASP A 187 -3.10 8.37 1.22
C ASP A 187 -3.76 9.21 2.32
N PHE A 188 -2.96 9.85 3.17
CA PHE A 188 -3.45 10.62 4.30
C PHE A 188 -3.65 12.09 3.96
N ASP A 189 -2.68 12.73 3.31
CA ASP A 189 -2.75 14.15 2.99
C ASP A 189 -2.05 14.48 1.66
N SER A 190 -2.60 15.41 0.90
CA SER A 190 -2.01 15.90 -0.36
C SER A 190 -0.68 16.64 -0.15
N ALA A 191 -0.41 17.13 1.08
CA ALA A 191 0.87 17.73 1.43
C ALA A 191 2.06 16.78 1.23
N PHE A 192 1.82 15.47 1.18
CA PHE A 192 2.85 14.47 0.89
C PHE A 192 3.06 14.20 -0.60
N PHE A 193 2.08 14.57 -1.45
CA PHE A 193 2.09 14.20 -2.85
C PHE A 193 3.19 14.93 -3.64
N GLY A 194 3.97 14.17 -4.41
CA GLY A 194 5.05 14.69 -5.26
C GLY A 194 6.26 15.27 -4.50
N LYS A 195 6.38 14.98 -3.21
CA LYS A 195 7.46 15.46 -2.34
C LYS A 195 8.62 14.48 -2.26
N THR A 196 9.84 15.03 -2.09
CA THR A 196 11.03 14.24 -1.74
C THR A 196 10.90 13.62 -0.36
N ASN A 197 11.68 12.58 -0.05
CA ASN A 197 11.65 11.95 1.27
C ASN A 197 11.97 12.91 2.42
N LYS A 198 12.85 13.89 2.18
CA LYS A 198 13.13 14.94 3.16
C LYS A 198 11.90 15.80 3.45
N GLU A 199 11.24 16.31 2.41
CA GLU A 199 10.02 17.11 2.56
C GLU A 199 8.87 16.28 3.19
N ARG A 200 8.72 15.00 2.79
CA ARG A 200 7.73 14.08 3.38
C ARG A 200 7.99 13.89 4.87
N TRP A 201 9.26 13.79 5.28
CA TRP A 201 9.60 13.73 6.69
C TRP A 201 9.24 15.01 7.44
N GLU A 202 9.51 16.20 6.87
CA GLU A 202 9.12 17.50 7.45
C GLU A 202 7.59 17.60 7.65
N VAL A 203 6.81 17.17 6.64
CA VAL A 203 5.34 17.08 6.74
C VAL A 203 4.93 16.06 7.81
N SER A 204 5.57 14.90 7.87
CA SER A 204 5.29 13.88 8.90
C SER A 204 5.49 14.42 10.31
N VAL A 205 6.57 15.19 10.53
CA VAL A 205 6.83 15.83 11.83
C VAL A 205 5.73 16.85 12.17
N SER A 206 5.27 17.63 11.19
CA SER A 206 4.19 18.62 11.41
C SER A 206 2.84 17.98 11.71
N LEU A 207 2.59 16.76 11.22
CA LEU A 207 1.36 15.99 11.39
C LEU A 207 1.51 14.80 12.36
N LYS A 208 2.59 14.77 13.15
CA LYS A 208 2.99 13.60 13.95
C LYS A 208 1.88 13.06 14.85
N ASP A 209 1.04 13.95 15.39
CA ASP A 209 -0.01 13.59 16.34
C ASP A 209 -1.22 12.88 15.66
N ASN A 210 -1.25 12.84 14.32
CA ASN A 210 -2.25 12.08 13.58
C ASN A 210 -1.86 10.60 13.39
N PHE A 211 -0.56 10.25 13.46
CA PHE A 211 -0.12 8.87 13.27
C PHE A 211 -0.50 7.99 14.48
N GLY A 212 -1.20 6.90 14.19
CA GLY A 212 -1.80 6.04 15.22
C GLY A 212 -3.15 6.56 15.76
N GLU A 213 -3.57 7.75 15.31
CA GLU A 213 -4.86 8.37 15.63
C GLU A 213 -5.76 8.38 14.39
N LYS A 214 -5.65 9.39 13.54
CA LYS A 214 -6.40 9.51 12.29
C LYS A 214 -5.72 8.78 11.13
N PHE A 215 -4.40 8.65 11.15
CA PHE A 215 -3.58 8.04 10.10
C PHE A 215 -3.04 6.69 10.57
N ILE A 216 -3.46 5.62 9.91
CA ILE A 216 -2.98 4.27 10.16
C ILE A 216 -2.12 3.85 8.98
N LEU A 217 -0.81 3.83 9.19
CA LEU A 217 0.18 3.51 8.17
C LEU A 217 0.53 2.02 8.20
N LEU A 218 0.39 1.36 7.05
CA LEU A 218 0.86 -0.02 6.81
C LEU A 218 2.30 0.00 6.27
N PRO A 219 3.11 -1.02 6.60
CA PRO A 219 4.46 -1.12 6.07
C PRO A 219 4.43 -1.56 4.59
N ASN A 220 5.14 -0.85 3.70
CA ASN A 220 5.41 -1.27 2.34
C ASN A 220 6.86 -0.96 1.95
N LEU A 221 7.67 -2.00 1.71
CA LEU A 221 9.05 -1.91 1.25
C LEU A 221 9.20 -2.30 -0.23
N ILE A 222 8.12 -2.63 -0.95
CA ILE A 222 8.20 -3.12 -2.31
C ILE A 222 8.23 -1.97 -3.30
N TYR A 223 7.34 -0.98 -3.10
CA TYR A 223 7.22 0.22 -3.93
C TYR A 223 6.50 1.33 -3.16
N GLY A 224 6.59 2.54 -3.67
CA GLY A 224 5.87 3.69 -3.11
C GLY A 224 6.53 5.02 -3.45
N ASP A 225 5.91 6.11 -3.02
CA ASP A 225 6.49 7.45 -3.22
C ASP A 225 7.80 7.66 -2.44
N TRP A 226 8.16 6.76 -1.54
CA TRP A 226 9.47 6.75 -0.88
C TRP A 226 10.62 6.42 -1.85
N GLU A 227 10.32 5.84 -3.02
CA GLU A 227 11.32 5.61 -4.08
C GLU A 227 11.72 6.90 -4.82
N ILE A 228 11.02 8.03 -4.61
CA ILE A 228 11.37 9.30 -5.23
C ILE A 228 12.79 9.72 -4.82
N GLY A 229 13.69 9.77 -5.80
CA GLY A 229 15.12 10.06 -5.60
C GLY A 229 15.97 8.85 -5.23
N PHE A 230 15.45 7.64 -5.33
CA PHE A 230 16.20 6.39 -5.27
C PHE A 230 16.62 6.02 -6.70
N GLU A 231 17.87 6.35 -7.05
CA GLU A 231 18.53 6.04 -8.32
C GLU A 231 19.63 5.00 -8.12
#